data_e74a3f320f7250c651cabda54b8873b4
#
_entry.id   e74a3f320f7250c651cabda54b8873b4
#
_cell.length_a   1.000
_cell.length_b   1.000
_cell.length_c   1.000
_cell.angle_alpha   90.00
_cell.angle_beta   90.00
_cell.angle_gamma   90.00
#
_symmetry.space_group_name_H-M   'P 1'
#
loop_
_entity.id
_entity.type
_entity.pdbx_description
1 polymer ?
#
loop_
_entity_poly.entity_id
_entity_poly.type
_entity_poly.pdbx_seq_one_letter_code
_entity_poly.pdbx_strand_id
1 'polypeptide(L)'
;HDKIKKIINYKNAWLKVYDKPVLYFPKFFHPDPTVKRQSGFLMPNFTGSKSLGQSITIPYYNAISENRDLTFSPRIFFDGSMVIQNEYRQVDKNSEHLVDTSLLLNSDNKGSRAHFFLNSEFDLGKNNNDEKDLLIKLEQVSNDTYLKKYNILSPIKSTSNLNSKLELSGSTEDSFYTASMEVNESLNKIESDRYEYIFPNFSFTKSLNKNFNILGNLDFTSSGHSKLYNTNVKENI
;
A
#
# COMPACT_ATOMS: atom_id res chain seq x y z
N HIS A 1 -4.37 -34.57 -12.56
CA HIS A 1 -4.84 -33.32 -13.14
C HIS A 1 -6.36 -33.34 -13.26
N ASP A 2 -7.04 -32.40 -12.63
CA ASP A 2 -8.50 -32.22 -12.74
C ASP A 2 -8.76 -31.14 -13.80
N LYS A 3 -9.16 -31.57 -14.99
CA LYS A 3 -9.38 -30.65 -16.13
C LYS A 3 -10.63 -29.78 -15.95
N ILE A 4 -11.60 -30.23 -15.16
CA ILE A 4 -12.83 -29.46 -14.90
C ILE A 4 -12.54 -28.32 -13.92
N LYS A 5 -11.85 -28.63 -12.83
CA LYS A 5 -11.44 -27.65 -11.82
C LYS A 5 -10.16 -26.90 -12.18
N LYS A 6 -9.51 -27.26 -13.28
CA LYS A 6 -8.22 -26.70 -13.74
C LYS A 6 -7.17 -26.65 -12.60
N ILE A 7 -7.05 -27.75 -11.87
CA ILE A 7 -6.09 -27.92 -10.78
C ILE A 7 -5.23 -29.17 -10.99
N ILE A 8 -3.98 -29.06 -10.55
CA ILE A 8 -3.05 -30.18 -10.50
C ILE A 8 -2.97 -30.62 -9.04
N ASN A 9 -3.39 -31.83 -8.77
CA ASN A 9 -3.36 -32.40 -7.41
C ASN A 9 -2.10 -33.24 -7.23
N TYR A 10 -1.40 -33.01 -6.15
CA TYR A 10 -0.28 -33.79 -5.69
C TYR A 10 -0.66 -34.56 -4.41
N LYS A 11 -0.19 -35.78 -4.30
CA LYS A 11 -0.30 -36.58 -3.08
C LYS A 11 1.11 -36.85 -2.57
N ASN A 12 1.28 -36.84 -1.23
CA ASN A 12 2.55 -37.11 -0.57
C ASN A 12 3.70 -36.21 -1.09
N ALA A 13 3.44 -34.91 -1.20
CA ALA A 13 4.43 -33.96 -1.68
C ALA A 13 5.39 -33.52 -0.55
N TRP A 14 6.68 -33.45 -0.85
CA TRP A 14 7.71 -32.95 0.04
C TRP A 14 8.31 -31.67 -0.50
N LEU A 15 8.31 -30.62 0.30
CA LEU A 15 9.13 -29.43 0.02
C LEU A 15 10.56 -29.74 0.46
N LYS A 16 11.51 -29.67 -0.47
CA LYS A 16 12.93 -29.83 -0.22
C LYS A 16 13.66 -28.51 -0.32
N VAL A 17 14.55 -28.23 0.60
CA VAL A 17 15.48 -27.11 0.56
C VAL A 17 16.89 -27.68 0.62
N TYR A 18 17.71 -27.39 -0.41
CA TYR A 18 19.03 -28.03 -0.59
C TYR A 18 18.97 -29.57 -0.46
N ASP A 19 18.03 -30.20 -1.18
CA ASP A 19 17.75 -31.63 -1.18
C ASP A 19 17.32 -32.25 0.17
N LYS A 20 17.23 -31.45 1.23
CA LYS A 20 16.69 -31.91 2.52
C LYS A 20 15.18 -31.69 2.56
N PRO A 21 14.39 -32.71 2.91
CA PRO A 21 12.95 -32.57 3.07
C PRO A 21 12.65 -31.69 4.31
N VAL A 22 11.98 -30.56 4.09
CA VAL A 22 11.68 -29.57 5.14
C VAL A 22 10.22 -29.61 5.54
N LEU A 23 9.32 -29.85 4.57
CA LEU A 23 7.88 -29.83 4.82
C LEU A 23 7.19 -30.94 4.03
N TYR A 24 6.25 -31.64 4.69
CA TYR A 24 5.45 -32.69 4.09
C TYR A 24 3.99 -32.23 3.92
N PHE A 25 3.46 -32.40 2.71
CA PHE A 25 2.08 -32.14 2.37
C PHE A 25 1.40 -33.45 1.96
N PRO A 26 0.47 -34.00 2.77
CA PRO A 26 -0.27 -35.22 2.42
C PRO A 26 -1.07 -35.05 1.13
N LYS A 27 -1.63 -33.86 0.95
CA LYS A 27 -2.31 -33.40 -0.26
C LYS A 27 -1.93 -31.95 -0.53
N PHE A 28 -1.52 -31.67 -1.72
CA PHE A 28 -1.23 -30.33 -2.21
C PHE A 28 -1.87 -30.17 -3.57
N PHE A 29 -2.43 -29.03 -3.85
CA PHE A 29 -2.92 -28.69 -5.17
C PHE A 29 -2.33 -27.38 -5.65
N HIS A 30 -2.14 -27.29 -6.93
CA HIS A 30 -1.65 -26.10 -7.62
C HIS A 30 -2.60 -25.79 -8.77
N PRO A 31 -2.96 -24.51 -9.01
CA PRO A 31 -3.71 -24.12 -10.19
C PRO A 31 -3.00 -24.54 -11.48
N ASP A 32 -3.76 -24.91 -12.49
CA ASP A 32 -3.22 -25.12 -13.83
C ASP A 32 -2.66 -23.79 -14.34
N PRO A 33 -1.50 -23.76 -15.01
CA PRO A 33 -0.91 -22.53 -15.56
C PRO A 33 -1.82 -21.75 -16.52
N THR A 34 -2.87 -22.37 -17.03
CA THR A 34 -3.87 -21.73 -17.90
C THR A 34 -4.90 -20.90 -17.14
N VAL A 35 -4.94 -21.03 -15.81
CA VAL A 35 -5.88 -20.27 -14.96
C VAL A 35 -5.28 -18.93 -14.60
N LYS A 36 -5.89 -17.85 -15.04
CA LYS A 36 -5.40 -16.49 -14.78
C LYS A 36 -5.42 -16.12 -13.29
N ARG A 37 -6.43 -16.55 -12.51
CA ARG A 37 -6.60 -16.24 -11.07
C ARG A 37 -7.28 -17.41 -10.36
N GLN A 38 -6.65 -17.96 -9.34
CA GLN A 38 -7.22 -19.02 -8.50
C GLN A 38 -6.68 -18.92 -7.07
N SER A 39 -7.56 -19.12 -6.11
CA SER A 39 -7.20 -19.15 -4.69
C SER A 39 -6.30 -20.36 -4.37
N GLY A 40 -5.32 -20.14 -3.49
CA GLY A 40 -4.40 -21.20 -3.07
C GLY A 40 -3.22 -20.67 -2.26
N PHE A 41 -2.47 -21.60 -1.68
CA PHE A 41 -1.21 -21.28 -1.02
C PHE A 41 -0.16 -20.86 -2.04
N LEU A 42 0.54 -19.78 -1.72
CA LEU A 42 1.72 -19.34 -2.47
C LEU A 42 2.98 -20.03 -1.92
N MET A 43 4.09 -19.86 -2.60
CA MET A 43 5.37 -20.44 -2.20
C MET A 43 5.75 -19.94 -0.79
N PRO A 44 6.01 -20.82 0.17
CA PRO A 44 6.52 -20.42 1.47
C PRO A 44 7.88 -19.74 1.35
N ASN A 45 8.10 -18.72 2.17
CA ASN A 45 9.36 -17.99 2.21
C ASN A 45 10.00 -18.15 3.59
N PHE A 46 11.30 -18.53 3.59
CA PHE A 46 12.11 -18.64 4.80
C PHE A 46 13.02 -17.43 4.88
N THR A 47 12.98 -16.73 5.99
CA THR A 47 13.83 -15.56 6.23
C THR A 47 14.54 -15.68 7.58
N GLY A 48 15.79 -15.23 7.60
CA GLY A 48 16.60 -15.16 8.81
C GLY A 48 17.07 -13.73 9.07
N SER A 49 17.06 -13.31 10.30
CA SER A 49 17.55 -12.00 10.75
C SER A 49 18.40 -12.19 12.02
N LYS A 50 19.49 -11.41 12.13
CA LYS A 50 20.31 -11.43 13.34
C LYS A 50 19.56 -10.99 14.60
N SER A 51 18.55 -10.13 14.44
CA SER A 51 17.78 -9.54 15.56
C SER A 51 16.49 -10.28 15.90
N LEU A 52 15.87 -10.99 14.93
CA LEU A 52 14.58 -11.65 15.09
C LEU A 52 14.66 -13.18 14.94
N GLY A 53 15.85 -13.71 14.64
CA GLY A 53 16.01 -15.13 14.36
C GLY A 53 15.42 -15.54 13.01
N GLN A 54 15.07 -16.82 12.93
CA GLN A 54 14.48 -17.42 11.73
C GLN A 54 12.96 -17.30 11.75
N SER A 55 12.38 -17.20 10.58
CA SER A 55 10.92 -17.18 10.41
C SER A 55 10.49 -17.82 9.09
N ILE A 56 9.26 -18.31 9.07
CA ILE A 56 8.60 -18.84 7.90
C ILE A 56 7.34 -18.02 7.61
N THR A 57 7.15 -17.63 6.35
CA THR A 57 5.92 -16.99 5.85
C THR A 57 5.22 -17.99 4.93
N ILE A 58 3.92 -18.21 5.13
CA ILE A 58 3.11 -19.12 4.33
C ILE A 58 1.91 -18.33 3.77
N PRO A 59 2.06 -17.63 2.65
CA PRO A 59 0.99 -16.80 2.12
C PRO A 59 -0.13 -17.65 1.53
N TYR A 60 -1.37 -17.19 1.69
CA TYR A 60 -2.55 -17.72 1.04
C TYR A 60 -3.22 -16.62 0.22
N TYR A 61 -3.31 -16.84 -1.08
CA TYR A 61 -4.01 -15.96 -2.01
C TYR A 61 -5.47 -16.38 -2.13
N ASN A 62 -6.39 -15.45 -1.97
CA ASN A 62 -7.82 -15.64 -2.12
C ASN A 62 -8.37 -14.75 -3.24
N ALA A 63 -8.70 -15.34 -4.37
CA ALA A 63 -9.43 -14.68 -5.45
C ALA A 63 -10.92 -14.59 -5.07
N ILE A 64 -11.34 -13.45 -4.51
CA ILE A 64 -12.71 -13.23 -4.05
C ILE A 64 -13.67 -13.11 -5.23
N SER A 65 -13.26 -12.35 -6.25
CA SER A 65 -14.00 -12.15 -7.50
C SER A 65 -13.02 -11.83 -8.64
N GLU A 66 -13.51 -11.56 -9.83
CA GLU A 66 -12.67 -11.19 -10.97
C GLU A 66 -11.88 -9.90 -10.74
N ASN A 67 -12.41 -9.00 -9.93
CA ASN A 67 -11.85 -7.68 -9.66
C ASN A 67 -11.38 -7.48 -8.21
N ARG A 68 -11.42 -8.52 -7.35
CA ARG A 68 -11.05 -8.42 -5.92
C ARG A 68 -10.23 -9.63 -5.51
N ASP A 69 -9.22 -9.38 -4.71
CA ASP A 69 -8.45 -10.43 -4.04
C ASP A 69 -7.93 -10.00 -2.67
N LEU A 70 -7.55 -10.98 -1.90
CA LEU A 70 -6.94 -10.84 -0.59
C LEU A 70 -5.77 -11.82 -0.49
N THR A 71 -4.59 -11.33 -0.13
CA THR A 71 -3.46 -12.17 0.25
C THR A 71 -3.28 -12.13 1.76
N PHE A 72 -3.41 -13.27 2.41
CA PHE A 72 -3.17 -13.46 3.84
C PHE A 72 -1.79 -14.08 4.03
N SER A 73 -0.88 -13.38 4.73
CA SER A 73 0.53 -13.76 4.85
C SER A 73 0.96 -13.86 6.32
N PRO A 74 0.65 -14.97 7.02
CA PRO A 74 1.16 -15.22 8.35
C PRO A 74 2.66 -15.51 8.27
N ARG A 75 3.43 -14.80 9.09
CA ARG A 75 4.87 -14.99 9.30
C ARG A 75 5.12 -15.40 10.73
N ILE A 76 5.57 -16.62 10.93
CA ILE A 76 5.81 -17.25 12.21
C ILE A 76 7.31 -17.20 12.50
N PHE A 77 7.69 -16.63 13.63
CA PHE A 77 9.06 -16.60 14.12
C PHE A 77 9.29 -17.77 15.07
N PHE A 78 10.52 -18.28 15.12
CA PHE A 78 10.86 -19.43 15.98
C PHE A 78 10.91 -19.08 17.48
N ASP A 79 10.86 -17.79 17.83
CA ASP A 79 10.69 -17.31 19.20
C ASP A 79 9.21 -17.35 19.68
N GLY A 80 8.28 -17.80 18.84
CA GLY A 80 6.86 -17.89 19.13
C GLY A 80 6.05 -16.63 18.79
N SER A 81 6.68 -15.55 18.36
CA SER A 81 5.94 -14.38 17.84
C SER A 81 5.43 -14.62 16.43
N MET A 82 4.38 -13.90 16.04
CA MET A 82 3.79 -14.01 14.71
C MET A 82 3.39 -12.63 14.18
N VAL A 83 3.72 -12.37 12.94
CA VAL A 83 3.19 -11.22 12.18
C VAL A 83 2.14 -11.74 11.19
N ILE A 84 0.95 -11.19 11.26
CA ILE A 84 -0.12 -11.42 10.27
C ILE A 84 -0.17 -10.21 9.37
N GLN A 85 0.09 -10.39 8.07
CA GLN A 85 -0.05 -9.34 7.07
C GLN A 85 -1.17 -9.69 6.10
N ASN A 86 -1.99 -8.68 5.72
CA ASN A 86 -3.06 -8.82 4.76
C ASN A 86 -2.92 -7.73 3.70
N GLU A 87 -3.00 -8.12 2.45
CA GLU A 87 -3.05 -7.25 1.29
C GLU A 87 -4.38 -7.47 0.57
N TYR A 88 -5.24 -6.45 0.56
CA TYR A 88 -6.49 -6.45 -0.19
C TYR A 88 -6.38 -5.55 -1.41
N ARG A 89 -6.82 -6.04 -2.56
CA ARG A 89 -6.86 -5.30 -3.82
C ARG A 89 -8.24 -5.39 -4.43
N GLN A 90 -8.69 -4.27 -4.96
CA GLN A 90 -9.94 -4.17 -5.70
C GLN A 90 -9.76 -3.18 -6.85
N VAL A 91 -10.21 -3.56 -8.04
CA VAL A 91 -10.21 -2.71 -9.23
C VAL A 91 -11.61 -2.73 -9.80
N ASP A 92 -12.30 -1.62 -9.72
CA ASP A 92 -13.60 -1.41 -10.34
C ASP A 92 -13.44 -0.56 -11.62
N LYS A 93 -14.52 -0.31 -12.32
CA LYS A 93 -14.49 0.48 -13.57
C LYS A 93 -13.91 1.88 -13.38
N ASN A 94 -14.22 2.49 -12.23
CA ASN A 94 -13.92 3.89 -11.92
C ASN A 94 -13.18 4.04 -10.59
N SER A 95 -12.63 2.96 -10.04
CA SER A 95 -11.84 3.06 -8.81
C SER A 95 -10.87 1.89 -8.66
N GLU A 96 -9.75 2.19 -8.02
CA GLU A 96 -8.77 1.20 -7.59
C GLU A 96 -8.49 1.35 -6.09
N HIS A 97 -8.42 0.23 -5.38
CA HIS A 97 -8.21 0.20 -3.94
C HIS A 97 -7.14 -0.82 -3.59
N LEU A 98 -6.18 -0.39 -2.79
CA LEU A 98 -5.15 -1.22 -2.20
C LEU A 98 -5.12 -0.96 -0.69
N VAL A 99 -5.31 -2.01 0.09
CA VAL A 99 -5.20 -1.96 1.56
C VAL A 99 -4.16 -2.96 1.99
N ASP A 100 -3.15 -2.50 2.73
CA ASP A 100 -2.14 -3.36 3.35
C ASP A 100 -2.13 -3.13 4.85
N THR A 101 -2.27 -4.21 5.60
CA THR A 101 -2.31 -4.17 7.05
C THR A 101 -1.43 -5.24 7.63
N SER A 102 -0.83 -4.99 8.78
CA SER A 102 -0.23 -6.06 9.56
C SER A 102 -0.44 -5.89 11.06
N LEU A 103 -0.41 -7.02 11.75
CA LEU A 103 -0.51 -7.10 13.20
C LEU A 103 0.56 -8.05 13.72
N LEU A 104 1.35 -7.57 14.69
CA LEU A 104 2.28 -8.40 15.45
C LEU A 104 1.56 -8.96 16.68
N LEU A 105 1.51 -10.27 16.75
CA LEU A 105 1.13 -11.03 17.94
C LEU A 105 2.43 -11.47 18.62
N ASN A 106 2.67 -10.96 19.81
CA ASN A 106 3.90 -11.24 20.56
C ASN A 106 3.63 -12.15 21.74
N SER A 107 4.48 -13.16 21.95
CA SER A 107 4.39 -14.07 23.09
C SER A 107 4.66 -13.40 24.44
N ASP A 108 5.39 -12.27 24.46
CA ASP A 108 5.92 -11.63 25.67
C ASP A 108 5.05 -10.49 26.22
N ASN A 109 3.79 -10.34 25.83
CA ASN A 109 2.89 -9.25 26.26
C ASN A 109 3.44 -7.80 26.11
N LYS A 110 4.41 -7.58 25.23
CA LYS A 110 5.06 -6.26 25.01
C LYS A 110 4.25 -5.30 24.14
N GLY A 111 2.95 -5.46 24.11
CA GLY A 111 2.03 -4.64 23.30
C GLY A 111 1.95 -5.08 21.85
N SER A 112 0.75 -4.98 21.29
CA SER A 112 0.50 -5.22 19.87
C SER A 112 1.12 -4.12 19.03
N ARG A 113 1.69 -4.46 17.89
CA ARG A 113 2.21 -3.52 16.90
C ARG A 113 1.52 -3.79 15.57
N ALA A 114 1.14 -2.71 14.91
CA ALA A 114 0.36 -2.80 13.69
C ALA A 114 0.75 -1.71 12.70
N HIS A 115 0.44 -1.93 11.44
CA HIS A 115 0.33 -0.88 10.45
C HIS A 115 -0.99 -0.97 9.70
N PHE A 116 -1.43 0.16 9.17
CA PHE A 116 -2.56 0.29 8.28
C PHE A 116 -2.20 1.24 7.15
N PHE A 117 -2.18 0.74 5.92
CA PHE A 117 -1.95 1.50 4.71
C PHE A 117 -3.14 1.32 3.77
N LEU A 118 -3.58 2.43 3.20
CA LEU A 118 -4.66 2.51 2.22
C LEU A 118 -4.21 3.42 1.07
N ASN A 119 -4.40 2.95 -0.15
CA ASN A 119 -4.39 3.77 -1.35
C ASN A 119 -5.70 3.53 -2.10
N SER A 120 -6.48 4.58 -2.33
CA SER A 120 -7.75 4.52 -3.05
C SER A 120 -7.81 5.64 -4.05
N GLU A 121 -7.96 5.28 -5.30
CA GLU A 121 -8.07 6.20 -6.43
C GLU A 121 -9.45 6.06 -7.05
N PHE A 122 -10.10 7.18 -7.31
CA PHE A 122 -11.42 7.25 -7.90
C PHE A 122 -11.38 8.14 -9.14
N ASP A 123 -11.79 7.59 -10.27
CA ASP A 123 -12.18 8.36 -11.46
C ASP A 123 -13.60 8.88 -11.23
N LEU A 124 -13.75 10.18 -10.95
CA LEU A 124 -15.03 10.82 -10.67
C LEU A 124 -15.81 11.18 -11.93
N GLY A 125 -15.28 10.89 -13.07
CA GLY A 125 -15.92 11.03 -14.36
C GLY A 125 -15.02 11.66 -15.40
N LYS A 126 -15.20 11.15 -16.61
CA LYS A 126 -14.54 11.61 -17.82
C LYS A 126 -15.62 12.01 -18.82
N ASN A 127 -15.79 13.30 -19.01
CA ASN A 127 -16.52 13.84 -20.16
C ASN A 127 -15.52 14.07 -21.29
N ASN A 128 -15.97 14.26 -22.52
CA ASN A 128 -15.14 14.26 -23.73
C ASN A 128 -13.76 14.97 -23.62
N ASN A 129 -13.60 15.95 -22.71
CA ASN A 129 -12.34 16.66 -22.49
C ASN A 129 -12.07 16.97 -20.99
N ASP A 130 -12.89 16.44 -20.06
CA ASP A 130 -12.76 16.73 -18.63
C ASP A 130 -12.43 15.44 -17.89
N GLU A 131 -11.38 15.46 -17.09
CA GLU A 131 -10.99 14.37 -16.18
C GLU A 131 -11.05 14.88 -14.75
N LYS A 132 -11.50 14.03 -13.83
CA LYS A 132 -11.55 14.35 -12.39
C LYS A 132 -11.20 13.12 -11.59
N ASP A 133 -10.21 13.25 -10.72
CA ASP A 133 -9.69 12.16 -9.91
C ASP A 133 -9.67 12.56 -8.43
N LEU A 134 -9.98 11.59 -7.60
CA LEU A 134 -9.85 11.70 -6.15
C LEU A 134 -8.88 10.62 -5.65
N LEU A 135 -7.81 11.04 -5.00
CA LEU A 135 -6.87 10.18 -4.31
C LEU A 135 -7.07 10.26 -2.80
N ILE A 136 -7.22 9.11 -2.17
CA ILE A 136 -7.21 8.96 -0.70
C ILE A 136 -6.07 8.03 -0.34
N LYS A 137 -5.07 8.53 0.35
CA LYS A 137 -3.93 7.79 0.85
C LYS A 137 -3.83 7.93 2.36
N LEU A 138 -3.78 6.81 3.07
CA LEU A 138 -3.59 6.78 4.52
C LEU A 138 -2.43 5.85 4.86
N GLU A 139 -1.49 6.33 5.64
CA GLU A 139 -0.37 5.55 6.13
C GLU A 139 -0.21 5.76 7.64
N GLN A 140 -0.39 4.68 8.40
CA GLN A 140 -0.27 4.71 9.86
C GLN A 140 0.49 3.51 10.39
N VAL A 141 1.30 3.72 11.41
CA VAL A 141 1.98 2.68 12.17
C VAL A 141 1.85 2.93 13.67
N SER A 142 1.73 1.86 14.43
CA SER A 142 1.63 1.97 15.89
C SER A 142 2.97 2.18 16.60
N ASN A 143 4.10 2.01 15.90
CA ASN A 143 5.44 2.15 16.45
C ASN A 143 6.47 2.42 15.36
N ASP A 144 7.36 3.37 15.60
CA ASP A 144 8.33 3.93 14.65
C ASP A 144 9.30 2.91 14.05
N THR A 145 9.66 1.92 14.84
CA THR A 145 10.63 0.90 14.43
C THR A 145 9.98 -0.35 13.85
N TYR A 146 8.63 -0.45 13.89
CA TYR A 146 7.91 -1.66 13.55
C TYR A 146 8.20 -2.16 12.14
N LEU A 147 8.03 -1.30 11.14
CA LEU A 147 8.22 -1.67 9.73
C LEU A 147 9.65 -2.14 9.45
N LYS A 148 10.65 -1.41 9.97
CA LYS A 148 12.06 -1.76 9.80
C LYS A 148 12.44 -3.01 10.57
N LYS A 149 12.04 -3.09 11.85
CA LYS A 149 12.42 -4.20 12.73
C LYS A 149 11.93 -5.54 12.20
N TYR A 150 10.68 -5.59 11.74
CA TYR A 150 10.06 -6.82 11.24
C TYR A 150 10.19 -6.98 9.73
N ASN A 151 10.88 -6.05 9.04
CA ASN A 151 11.02 -6.02 7.59
C ASN A 151 9.66 -6.26 6.90
N ILE A 152 8.70 -5.41 7.25
CA ILE A 152 7.37 -5.43 6.65
C ILE A 152 7.50 -4.90 5.22
N LEU A 153 7.20 -5.74 4.25
CA LEU A 153 7.17 -5.38 2.84
C LEU A 153 5.75 -5.00 2.48
N SER A 154 5.56 -3.75 2.07
CA SER A 154 4.27 -3.25 1.61
C SER A 154 4.35 -2.80 0.16
N PRO A 155 3.32 -3.06 -0.66
CA PRO A 155 3.23 -2.48 -2.01
C PRO A 155 3.02 -0.95 -1.96
N ILE A 156 2.48 -0.41 -0.86
CA ILE A 156 2.30 1.02 -0.60
C ILE A 156 3.55 1.56 0.11
N LYS A 157 4.61 1.53 -0.45
CA LYS A 157 5.98 1.72 -0.03
C LYS A 157 6.27 2.93 0.91
N SER A 158 6.44 2.70 2.22
CA SER A 158 7.26 3.58 3.07
C SER A 158 7.82 2.87 4.30
N THR A 159 9.09 3.10 4.61
CA THR A 159 9.74 2.50 5.80
C THR A 159 10.20 3.53 6.82
N SER A 160 10.23 4.80 6.48
CA SER A 160 10.77 5.85 7.35
C SER A 160 9.96 7.15 7.36
N ASN A 161 9.23 7.43 6.30
CA ASN A 161 8.34 8.58 6.22
C ASN A 161 6.98 8.09 5.75
N LEU A 162 5.94 8.41 6.50
CA LEU A 162 4.56 8.14 6.16
C LEU A 162 3.95 9.40 5.56
N ASN A 163 3.09 9.21 4.55
CA ASN A 163 2.38 10.29 3.89
C ASN A 163 0.90 9.93 3.78
N SER A 164 0.07 10.62 4.54
CA SER A 164 -1.38 10.55 4.39
C SER A 164 -1.86 11.75 3.58
N LYS A 165 -2.63 11.52 2.53
CA LYS A 165 -3.01 12.53 1.55
C LYS A 165 -4.45 12.34 1.10
N LEU A 166 -5.18 13.45 1.00
CA LEU A 166 -6.42 13.57 0.25
C LEU A 166 -6.19 14.58 -0.87
N GLU A 167 -6.41 14.18 -2.10
CA GLU A 167 -6.21 15.06 -3.26
C GLU A 167 -7.35 14.93 -4.24
N LEU A 168 -7.88 16.07 -4.65
CA LEU A 168 -8.78 16.22 -5.77
C LEU A 168 -8.02 16.89 -6.91
N SER A 169 -7.99 16.26 -8.06
CA SER A 169 -7.42 16.85 -9.29
C SER A 169 -8.42 16.81 -10.42
N GLY A 170 -8.23 17.69 -11.39
CA GLY A 170 -9.04 17.65 -12.57
C GLY A 170 -8.43 18.49 -13.68
N SER A 171 -8.78 18.11 -14.91
CA SER A 171 -8.37 18.82 -16.12
C SER A 171 -9.55 19.00 -17.05
N THR A 172 -9.56 20.13 -17.75
CA THR A 172 -10.43 20.41 -18.88
C THR A 172 -9.57 20.72 -20.09
N GLU A 173 -10.17 21.01 -21.23
CA GLU A 173 -9.41 21.35 -22.43
C GLU A 173 -8.46 22.56 -22.22
N ASP A 174 -8.84 23.50 -21.36
CA ASP A 174 -8.12 24.76 -21.16
C ASP A 174 -7.68 25.01 -19.71
N SER A 175 -8.00 24.13 -18.79
CA SER A 175 -7.67 24.33 -17.38
C SER A 175 -7.24 23.04 -16.67
N PHE A 176 -6.41 23.22 -15.64
CA PHE A 176 -5.97 22.18 -14.73
C PHE A 176 -6.08 22.69 -13.29
N TYR A 177 -6.56 21.86 -12.40
CA TYR A 177 -6.61 22.18 -10.97
C TYR A 177 -6.26 20.99 -10.08
N THR A 178 -5.65 21.32 -8.95
CA THR A 178 -5.43 20.38 -7.84
C THR A 178 -5.77 21.05 -6.52
N ALA A 179 -6.32 20.28 -5.61
CA ALA A 179 -6.51 20.69 -4.23
C ALA A 179 -6.19 19.51 -3.33
N SER A 180 -5.31 19.70 -2.35
CA SER A 180 -4.90 18.62 -1.45
C SER A 180 -4.75 19.06 0.00
N MET A 181 -4.85 18.08 0.89
CA MET A 181 -4.40 18.14 2.25
C MET A 181 -3.49 16.95 2.54
N GLU A 182 -2.39 17.18 3.24
CA GLU A 182 -1.37 16.17 3.49
C GLU A 182 -0.89 16.21 4.93
N VAL A 183 -0.58 15.02 5.45
CA VAL A 183 0.13 14.86 6.72
C VAL A 183 1.35 13.99 6.45
N ASN A 184 2.53 14.54 6.66
CA ASN A 184 3.78 13.82 6.58
C ASN A 184 4.27 13.50 7.99
N GLU A 185 4.56 12.23 8.26
CA GLU A 185 5.08 11.75 9.53
C GLU A 185 6.46 11.12 9.32
N SER A 186 7.48 11.62 10.03
CA SER A 186 8.82 11.04 10.00
C SER A 186 9.04 10.13 11.19
N LEU A 187 9.20 8.84 10.93
CA LEU A 187 9.44 7.82 11.95
C LEU A 187 10.86 7.87 12.56
N ASN A 188 11.74 8.73 12.03
CA ASN A 188 13.11 8.88 12.52
C ASN A 188 13.31 10.15 13.36
N LYS A 189 12.31 11.00 13.48
CA LYS A 189 12.40 12.27 14.20
C LYS A 189 11.76 12.17 15.58
N ILE A 190 12.18 13.06 16.48
CA ILE A 190 11.59 13.23 17.81
C ILE A 190 10.20 13.84 17.68
N GLU A 191 9.37 13.70 18.71
CA GLU A 191 7.95 14.07 18.71
C GLU A 191 7.68 15.51 18.23
N SER A 192 8.58 16.47 18.55
CA SER A 192 8.40 17.88 18.17
C SER A 192 8.49 18.14 16.65
N ASP A 193 9.27 17.33 15.93
CA ASP A 193 9.53 17.54 14.50
C ASP A 193 8.98 16.39 13.65
N ARG A 194 8.16 15.56 14.24
CA ARG A 194 7.66 14.33 13.65
C ARG A 194 6.64 14.58 12.54
N TYR A 195 5.75 15.56 12.75
CA TYR A 195 4.61 15.83 11.87
C TYR A 195 4.75 17.14 11.11
N GLU A 196 4.46 17.09 9.81
CA GLU A 196 4.28 18.25 8.95
C GLU A 196 2.88 18.16 8.33
N TYR A 197 2.09 19.21 8.52
CA TYR A 197 0.74 19.32 7.96
C TYR A 197 0.78 20.35 6.84
N ILE A 198 0.26 19.97 5.66
CA ILE A 198 0.14 20.85 4.50
C ILE A 198 -1.35 21.00 4.19
N PHE A 199 -1.90 22.18 4.51
CA PHE A 199 -3.31 22.48 4.27
C PHE A 199 -3.58 23.97 4.38
N PRO A 200 -4.29 24.58 3.39
CA PRO A 200 -4.58 24.01 2.08
C PRO A 200 -3.34 23.95 1.19
N ASN A 201 -3.37 23.07 0.19
CA ASN A 201 -2.45 23.09 -0.92
C ASN A 201 -3.28 23.05 -2.21
N PHE A 202 -3.18 24.07 -3.05
CA PHE A 202 -3.95 24.13 -4.27
C PHE A 202 -3.16 24.75 -5.42
N SER A 203 -3.50 24.35 -6.62
CA SER A 203 -3.02 24.93 -7.86
C SER A 203 -4.17 24.97 -8.88
N PHE A 204 -4.28 26.07 -9.58
CA PHE A 204 -5.20 26.26 -10.68
C PHE A 204 -4.47 26.95 -11.83
N THR A 205 -4.56 26.38 -13.02
CA THR A 205 -4.01 26.98 -14.24
C THR A 205 -5.08 26.96 -15.31
N LYS A 206 -5.22 28.08 -16.03
CA LYS A 206 -6.16 28.21 -17.13
C LYS A 206 -5.53 28.94 -18.32
N SER A 207 -5.64 28.35 -19.51
CA SER A 207 -5.27 29.00 -20.74
C SER A 207 -6.39 29.93 -21.22
N LEU A 208 -6.05 31.19 -21.47
CA LEU A 208 -6.99 32.24 -21.89
C LEU A 208 -7.00 32.47 -23.40
N ASN A 209 -6.21 31.75 -24.17
CA ASN A 209 -6.02 31.94 -25.60
C ASN A 209 -7.32 31.86 -26.41
N LYS A 210 -8.23 30.94 -26.03
CA LYS A 210 -9.55 30.81 -26.71
C LYS A 210 -10.42 32.04 -26.57
N ASN A 211 -10.27 32.81 -25.49
CA ASN A 211 -11.18 33.90 -25.15
C ASN A 211 -10.73 35.24 -25.69
N PHE A 212 -9.47 35.42 -26.02
CA PHE A 212 -8.91 36.74 -26.32
C PHE A 212 -8.31 36.89 -27.72
N ASN A 213 -8.25 35.84 -28.53
CA ASN A 213 -7.67 35.87 -29.89
C ASN A 213 -6.30 36.61 -29.96
N ILE A 214 -5.41 36.33 -29.02
CA ILE A 214 -4.13 37.01 -28.82
C ILE A 214 -3.07 36.31 -29.65
N LEU A 215 -2.14 37.07 -30.27
CA LEU A 215 -0.89 36.55 -30.83
C LEU A 215 0.05 36.14 -29.69
N GLY A 216 0.08 34.85 -29.36
CA GLY A 216 0.88 34.27 -28.25
C GLY A 216 0.04 33.45 -27.28
N ASN A 217 0.65 32.92 -26.25
CA ASN A 217 0.01 32.16 -25.19
C ASN A 217 -0.18 33.04 -23.97
N LEU A 218 -1.39 33.07 -23.43
CA LEU A 218 -1.71 33.71 -22.16
C LEU A 218 -2.32 32.69 -21.21
N ASP A 219 -1.61 32.43 -20.11
CA ASP A 219 -2.07 31.52 -19.06
C ASP A 219 -2.24 32.27 -17.74
N PHE A 220 -3.33 31.98 -17.06
CA PHE A 220 -3.56 32.39 -15.68
C PHE A 220 -3.22 31.25 -14.75
N THR A 221 -2.33 31.48 -13.79
CA THR A 221 -1.98 30.50 -12.74
C THR A 221 -2.18 31.11 -11.36
N SER A 222 -2.88 30.38 -10.51
CA SER A 222 -3.03 30.68 -9.08
C SER A 222 -2.67 29.46 -8.27
N SER A 223 -1.79 29.60 -7.28
CA SER A 223 -1.41 28.52 -6.40
C SER A 223 -1.16 29.05 -4.98
N GLY A 224 -1.34 28.18 -4.02
CA GLY A 224 -1.04 28.51 -2.61
C GLY A 224 -0.93 27.24 -1.78
N HIS A 225 -0.09 27.33 -0.77
CA HIS A 225 0.00 26.30 0.25
C HIS A 225 0.30 26.90 1.61
N SER A 226 -0.15 26.22 2.66
CA SER A 226 0.22 26.50 4.03
C SER A 226 0.82 25.27 4.68
N LYS A 227 1.94 25.45 5.36
CA LYS A 227 2.61 24.39 6.10
C LYS A 227 2.58 24.69 7.59
N LEU A 228 2.16 23.70 8.36
CA LEU A 228 2.15 23.73 9.81
C LEU A 228 2.98 22.54 10.31
N TYR A 229 3.91 22.81 11.19
CA TYR A 229 4.67 21.77 11.87
C TYR A 229 4.84 22.11 13.34
N ASN A 230 4.85 21.08 14.14
CA ASN A 230 5.08 21.21 15.57
C ASN A 230 6.58 21.03 15.82
N THR A 231 7.27 22.14 16.01
CA THR A 231 8.70 22.14 16.33
C THR A 231 8.98 22.88 17.62
N ASN A 232 9.89 22.33 18.43
CA ASN A 232 10.42 23.03 19.61
C ASN A 232 11.59 23.95 19.26
N VAL A 233 12.04 23.96 18.01
CA VAL A 233 13.06 24.88 17.54
C VAL A 233 12.45 26.27 17.45
N LYS A 234 12.77 27.14 18.41
CA LYS A 234 12.49 28.57 18.28
C LYS A 234 13.45 29.08 17.20
N GLU A 235 12.96 29.34 16.02
CA GLU A 235 13.69 30.15 15.06
C GLU A 235 13.81 31.56 15.70
N ASN A 236 14.99 31.90 16.14
CA ASN A 236 15.35 33.28 16.41
C ASN A 236 15.47 33.97 15.05
N ILE A 237 14.37 34.53 14.58
CA ILE A 237 14.35 35.51 13.50
C ILE A 237 14.81 36.86 14.03
#